data_92e561c5ca70097cf6b5eedb926fcca7
#
_entry.id   92e561c5ca70097cf6b5eedb926fcca7
#
_cell.length_a   1.000
_cell.length_b   1.000
_cell.length_c   1.000
_cell.angle_alpha   90.00
_cell.angle_beta   90.00
_cell.angle_gamma   90.00
#
_symmetry.space_group_name_H-M   'P 1'
#
loop_
_entity.id
_entity.type
_entity.pdbx_description
1 polymer ?
#
loop_
_entity_poly.entity_id
_entity_poly.type
_entity_poly.pdbx_seq_one_letter_code
_entity_poly.pdbx_strand_id
1 'polypeptide(L)'
;MNTELSFLVDQHAEEASFLAVLRDYALRAPHYDLDHLSKLDDRLDAHIDGLRIAGATGLETLLIQLSPHAIGEMFASVVLAFETADAKVLSRLSEHVRSALETERGYLMALGWLDWERVAPWIERMLASPEPLFRRLGLAACGMHRHDPGPALLVALGDAAPSVQARAARTAGELRRRDLLPAIRAHRQHENAATGFWANWAIAQMGDQQALEPLRSFAERPGEFQYRALCVLLAWQEREPSIAWIRQWVQDPRDRRIGIEALGLLGDPVCVPWLIQQMSDLPYARVAGEAFSLITGADLALLDLELQALPDFEAGPNDNPADPDVAMDPDENLPWPDPQLIESWWQANSGNFQVGTRYMLGLAHSEHSFQQALVHGQQRQRIAAACGIARYRPNEVLFPTSAPAWRQKRLLGMAAAFGR
;
A
#
# COMPACT_ATOMS: atom_id res chain seq x y z
N MET A 1 -39.15 -13.40 9.03
CA MET A 1 -38.53 -12.07 8.80
C MET A 1 -39.26 -11.42 7.63
N ASN A 2 -39.55 -10.13 7.68
CA ASN A 2 -40.23 -9.45 6.58
C ASN A 2 -39.29 -9.47 5.35
N THR A 3 -39.82 -9.78 4.15
CA THR A 3 -39.05 -9.93 2.91
C THR A 3 -38.21 -8.67 2.59
N GLU A 4 -38.73 -7.50 2.94
CA GLU A 4 -38.05 -6.20 2.76
C GLU A 4 -36.81 -6.07 3.67
N LEU A 5 -36.90 -6.57 4.91
CA LEU A 5 -35.74 -6.53 5.83
C LEU A 5 -34.64 -7.51 5.39
N SER A 6 -35.02 -8.68 4.82
CA SER A 6 -34.03 -9.61 4.26
C SER A 6 -33.24 -8.97 3.11
N PHE A 7 -33.95 -8.32 2.17
CA PHE A 7 -33.32 -7.64 1.04
C PHE A 7 -32.31 -6.56 1.47
N LEU A 8 -32.64 -5.76 2.49
CA LEU A 8 -31.72 -4.74 3.01
C LEU A 8 -30.45 -5.35 3.64
N VAL A 9 -30.58 -6.48 4.34
CA VAL A 9 -29.44 -7.18 4.92
C VAL A 9 -28.54 -7.74 3.83
N ASP A 10 -29.13 -8.35 2.79
CA ASP A 10 -28.39 -8.86 1.64
C ASP A 10 -27.63 -7.71 0.95
N GLN A 11 -28.29 -6.56 0.72
CA GLN A 11 -27.64 -5.38 0.14
C GLN A 11 -26.46 -4.87 1.00
N HIS A 12 -26.62 -4.79 2.33
CA HIS A 12 -25.53 -4.41 3.21
C HIS A 12 -24.35 -5.39 3.13
N ALA A 13 -24.62 -6.70 3.01
CA ALA A 13 -23.58 -7.73 2.88
C ALA A 13 -22.80 -7.58 1.56
N GLU A 14 -23.51 -7.42 0.45
CA GLU A 14 -22.91 -7.21 -0.88
C GLU A 14 -22.06 -5.92 -0.92
N GLU A 15 -22.61 -4.80 -0.46
CA GLU A 15 -21.90 -3.52 -0.46
C GLU A 15 -20.69 -3.53 0.49
N ALA A 16 -20.80 -4.10 1.68
CA ALA A 16 -19.67 -4.23 2.60
C ALA A 16 -18.55 -5.06 1.98
N SER A 17 -18.89 -6.17 1.32
CA SER A 17 -17.95 -7.05 0.64
C SER A 17 -17.26 -6.35 -0.51
N PHE A 18 -18.02 -5.67 -1.37
CA PHE A 18 -17.49 -4.89 -2.50
C PHE A 18 -16.57 -3.75 -2.02
N LEU A 19 -17.03 -2.95 -1.05
CA LEU A 19 -16.24 -1.82 -0.53
C LEU A 19 -14.96 -2.26 0.17
N ALA A 20 -14.94 -3.43 0.81
CA ALA A 20 -13.73 -3.98 1.40
C ALA A 20 -12.68 -4.30 0.32
N VAL A 21 -13.08 -4.91 -0.80
CA VAL A 21 -12.19 -5.19 -1.93
C VAL A 21 -11.74 -3.89 -2.61
N LEU A 22 -12.67 -2.94 -2.84
CA LEU A 22 -12.35 -1.62 -3.38
C LEU A 22 -11.34 -0.87 -2.50
N ARG A 23 -11.50 -0.98 -1.18
CA ARG A 23 -10.55 -0.40 -0.23
C ARG A 23 -9.15 -0.99 -0.37
N ASP A 24 -9.03 -2.30 -0.54
CA ASP A 24 -7.73 -2.94 -0.74
C ASP A 24 -7.04 -2.46 -2.02
N TYR A 25 -7.80 -2.25 -3.09
CA TYR A 25 -7.31 -1.60 -4.32
C TYR A 25 -6.90 -0.14 -4.05
N ALA A 26 -7.75 0.64 -3.40
CA ALA A 26 -7.54 2.05 -3.09
C ALA A 26 -6.22 2.33 -2.35
N LEU A 27 -5.76 1.39 -1.51
CA LEU A 27 -4.48 1.51 -0.79
C LEU A 27 -3.25 1.63 -1.70
N ARG A 28 -3.38 1.35 -3.00
CA ARG A 28 -2.30 1.39 -3.99
C ARG A 28 -2.64 2.25 -5.20
N ALA A 29 -3.89 2.67 -5.30
CA ALA A 29 -4.38 3.45 -6.43
C ALA A 29 -3.75 4.86 -6.44
N PRO A 30 -3.37 5.39 -7.62
CA PRO A 30 -2.65 6.65 -7.72
C PRO A 30 -3.51 7.88 -7.42
N HIS A 31 -4.83 7.77 -7.47
CA HIS A 31 -5.80 8.86 -7.33
C HIS A 31 -6.48 8.93 -5.96
N TYR A 32 -6.15 8.03 -5.02
CA TYR A 32 -6.66 8.08 -3.65
C TYR A 32 -5.69 8.83 -2.74
N ASP A 33 -6.17 9.85 -2.06
CA ASP A 33 -5.52 10.50 -0.92
C ASP A 33 -6.13 10.02 0.41
N LEU A 34 -5.73 10.64 1.52
CA LEU A 34 -6.23 10.27 2.84
C LEU A 34 -7.72 10.61 3.03
N ASP A 35 -8.23 11.66 2.41
CA ASP A 35 -9.64 12.06 2.53
C ASP A 35 -10.54 11.19 1.67
N HIS A 36 -10.12 10.82 0.46
CA HIS A 36 -10.80 9.81 -0.35
C HIS A 36 -10.85 8.46 0.36
N LEU A 37 -9.73 8.02 0.96
CA LEU A 37 -9.69 6.81 1.76
C LEU A 37 -10.62 6.89 2.98
N SER A 38 -10.68 8.06 3.64
CA SER A 38 -11.60 8.28 4.79
C SER A 38 -13.06 8.13 4.38
N LYS A 39 -13.45 8.75 3.26
CA LYS A 39 -14.83 8.63 2.74
C LYS A 39 -15.18 7.19 2.38
N LEU A 40 -14.22 6.44 1.82
CA LEU A 40 -14.41 5.02 1.52
C LEU A 40 -14.54 4.17 2.79
N ASP A 41 -13.68 4.42 3.79
CA ASP A 41 -13.73 3.76 5.09
C ASP A 41 -15.07 4.05 5.81
N ASP A 42 -15.57 5.30 5.76
CA ASP A 42 -16.86 5.68 6.36
C ASP A 42 -18.05 4.98 5.67
N ARG A 43 -18.01 4.84 4.34
CA ARG A 43 -19.04 4.08 3.59
C ARG A 43 -19.01 2.60 3.96
N LEU A 44 -17.82 1.99 4.00
CA LEU A 44 -17.65 0.60 4.40
C LEU A 44 -18.20 0.35 5.81
N ASP A 45 -17.83 1.22 6.76
CA ASP A 45 -18.29 1.08 8.14
C ASP A 45 -19.80 1.25 8.27
N ALA A 46 -20.43 2.15 7.49
CA ALA A 46 -21.88 2.29 7.49
C ALA A 46 -22.63 1.01 7.03
N HIS A 47 -22.10 0.28 6.05
CA HIS A 47 -22.66 -1.01 5.64
C HIS A 47 -22.39 -2.10 6.69
N ILE A 48 -21.22 -2.11 7.32
CA ILE A 48 -20.94 -2.99 8.48
C ILE A 48 -21.90 -2.66 9.63
N ASP A 49 -22.25 -1.39 9.88
CA ASP A 49 -23.24 -1.00 10.89
C ASP A 49 -24.63 -1.56 10.58
N GLY A 50 -25.06 -1.54 9.33
CA GLY A 50 -26.29 -2.19 8.90
C GLY A 50 -26.32 -3.70 9.26
N LEU A 51 -25.18 -4.38 9.04
CA LEU A 51 -25.04 -5.79 9.41
C LEU A 51 -24.96 -6.01 10.93
N ARG A 52 -24.35 -5.08 11.70
CA ARG A 52 -24.35 -5.10 13.18
C ARG A 52 -25.79 -5.00 13.73
N ILE A 53 -26.59 -4.10 13.14
CA ILE A 53 -28.01 -3.93 13.51
C ILE A 53 -28.82 -5.18 13.18
N ALA A 54 -28.55 -5.84 12.06
CA ALA A 54 -29.19 -7.10 11.70
C ALA A 54 -28.78 -8.28 12.60
N GLY A 55 -27.71 -8.14 13.37
CA GLY A 55 -27.25 -9.11 14.36
C GLY A 55 -26.89 -10.47 13.75
N ALA A 56 -27.45 -11.55 14.29
CA ALA A 56 -27.18 -12.91 13.83
C ALA A 56 -27.53 -13.11 12.36
N THR A 57 -28.58 -12.48 11.85
CA THR A 57 -28.96 -12.56 10.43
C THR A 57 -27.92 -11.96 9.51
N GLY A 58 -27.35 -10.82 9.87
CA GLY A 58 -26.30 -10.17 9.07
C GLY A 58 -25.06 -11.05 8.93
N LEU A 59 -24.63 -11.66 10.03
CA LEU A 59 -23.50 -12.60 10.01
C LEU A 59 -23.82 -13.87 9.21
N GLU A 60 -25.03 -14.42 9.36
CA GLU A 60 -25.47 -15.63 8.66
C GLU A 60 -25.53 -15.40 7.14
N THR A 61 -26.04 -14.26 6.69
CA THR A 61 -26.05 -13.86 5.28
C THR A 61 -24.64 -13.89 4.69
N LEU A 62 -23.65 -13.28 5.34
CA LEU A 62 -22.26 -13.29 4.89
C LEU A 62 -21.66 -14.71 4.85
N LEU A 63 -21.96 -15.54 5.87
CA LEU A 63 -21.45 -16.91 5.95
C LEU A 63 -22.04 -17.85 4.89
N ILE A 64 -23.23 -17.55 4.36
CA ILE A 64 -23.84 -18.26 3.23
C ILE A 64 -23.15 -17.88 1.92
N GLN A 65 -22.75 -16.63 1.75
CA GLN A 65 -22.07 -16.11 0.56
C GLN A 65 -20.57 -16.48 0.50
N LEU A 66 -20.02 -17.08 1.57
CA LEU A 66 -18.60 -17.38 1.67
C LEU A 66 -18.19 -18.47 0.66
N SER A 67 -17.48 -18.08 -0.39
CA SER A 67 -16.90 -18.95 -1.40
C SER A 67 -15.35 -18.96 -1.30
N PRO A 68 -14.63 -19.82 -2.03
CA PRO A 68 -13.17 -19.83 -2.01
C PRO A 68 -12.50 -18.51 -2.41
N HIS A 69 -13.20 -17.66 -3.17
CA HIS A 69 -12.70 -16.37 -3.66
C HIS A 69 -13.30 -15.15 -2.94
N ALA A 70 -14.12 -15.38 -1.92
CA ALA A 70 -14.93 -14.37 -1.22
C ALA A 70 -14.07 -13.54 -0.24
N ILE A 71 -13.20 -12.66 -0.76
CA ILE A 71 -12.30 -11.82 0.05
C ILE A 71 -13.09 -10.81 0.89
N GLY A 72 -14.09 -10.15 0.28
CA GLY A 72 -14.89 -9.13 0.93
C GLY A 72 -15.81 -9.71 2.00
N GLU A 73 -16.50 -10.81 1.70
CA GLU A 73 -17.35 -11.53 2.64
C GLU A 73 -16.54 -12.08 3.82
N MET A 74 -15.32 -12.58 3.56
CA MET A 74 -14.40 -12.99 4.63
C MET A 74 -14.06 -11.80 5.53
N PHE A 75 -13.75 -10.64 4.95
CA PHE A 75 -13.48 -9.43 5.73
C PHE A 75 -14.66 -9.08 6.64
N ALA A 76 -15.86 -8.93 6.08
CA ALA A 76 -17.04 -8.52 6.83
C ALA A 76 -17.43 -9.57 7.89
N SER A 77 -17.36 -10.86 7.54
CA SER A 77 -17.63 -11.97 8.48
C SER A 77 -16.67 -11.96 9.66
N VAL A 78 -15.38 -11.77 9.41
CA VAL A 78 -14.35 -11.72 10.47
C VAL A 78 -14.55 -10.50 11.35
N VAL A 79 -14.85 -9.32 10.80
CA VAL A 79 -15.14 -8.12 11.59
C VAL A 79 -16.31 -8.39 12.56
N LEU A 80 -17.46 -8.86 12.07
CA LEU A 80 -18.63 -9.13 12.91
C LEU A 80 -18.37 -10.24 13.93
N ALA A 81 -17.67 -11.32 13.53
CA ALA A 81 -17.37 -12.42 14.44
C ALA A 81 -16.45 -12.00 15.60
N PHE A 82 -15.48 -11.11 15.36
CA PHE A 82 -14.67 -10.54 16.43
C PHE A 82 -15.45 -9.57 17.33
N GLU A 83 -16.35 -8.80 16.76
CA GLU A 83 -17.17 -7.84 17.51
C GLU A 83 -18.18 -8.54 18.42
N THR A 84 -18.74 -9.64 17.96
CA THR A 84 -19.68 -10.48 18.77
C THR A 84 -18.95 -11.46 19.67
N ALA A 85 -17.62 -11.60 19.56
CA ALA A 85 -16.80 -12.59 20.25
C ALA A 85 -17.30 -14.04 20.08
N ASP A 86 -17.89 -14.35 18.90
CA ASP A 86 -18.41 -15.70 18.61
C ASP A 86 -17.26 -16.65 18.24
N ALA A 87 -16.80 -17.38 19.25
CA ALA A 87 -15.70 -18.34 19.08
C ALA A 87 -16.01 -19.47 18.08
N LYS A 88 -17.27 -19.86 17.90
CA LYS A 88 -17.66 -20.92 16.96
C LYS A 88 -17.53 -20.40 15.53
N VAL A 89 -18.02 -19.18 15.28
CA VAL A 89 -17.90 -18.55 13.96
C VAL A 89 -16.43 -18.27 13.64
N LEU A 90 -15.64 -17.73 14.57
CA LEU A 90 -14.20 -17.51 14.37
C LEU A 90 -13.47 -18.83 14.07
N SER A 91 -13.82 -19.93 14.71
CA SER A 91 -13.26 -21.25 14.39
C SER A 91 -13.63 -21.69 12.97
N ARG A 92 -14.90 -21.52 12.56
CA ARG A 92 -15.36 -21.83 11.18
C ARG A 92 -14.65 -20.97 10.13
N LEU A 93 -14.48 -19.66 10.38
CA LEU A 93 -13.75 -18.77 9.48
C LEU A 93 -12.25 -19.13 9.39
N SER A 94 -11.64 -19.54 10.51
CA SER A 94 -10.28 -20.08 10.54
C SER A 94 -10.14 -21.37 9.75
N GLU A 95 -11.14 -22.24 9.75
CA GLU A 95 -11.22 -23.46 8.94
C GLU A 95 -11.35 -23.12 7.45
N HIS A 96 -12.21 -22.16 7.13
CA HIS A 96 -12.41 -21.71 5.76
C HIS A 96 -11.10 -21.16 5.15
N VAL A 97 -10.36 -20.32 5.86
CA VAL A 97 -9.11 -19.74 5.34
C VAL A 97 -8.01 -20.80 5.15
N ARG A 98 -8.06 -21.94 5.87
CA ARG A 98 -7.15 -23.08 5.60
C ARG A 98 -7.44 -23.77 4.27
N SER A 99 -8.71 -23.91 3.93
CA SER A 99 -9.16 -24.60 2.71
C SER A 99 -9.21 -23.70 1.49
N ALA A 100 -9.32 -22.39 1.70
CA ALA A 100 -9.47 -21.36 0.66
C ALA A 100 -8.47 -20.20 0.92
N LEU A 101 -7.20 -20.44 0.62
CA LEU A 101 -6.11 -19.49 0.92
C LEU A 101 -6.29 -18.11 0.26
N GLU A 102 -7.07 -18.01 -0.79
CA GLU A 102 -7.39 -16.75 -1.44
C GLU A 102 -8.16 -15.80 -0.53
N THR A 103 -8.94 -16.34 0.42
CA THR A 103 -9.68 -15.55 1.41
C THR A 103 -8.79 -15.03 2.56
N GLU A 104 -7.54 -15.47 2.64
CA GLU A 104 -6.58 -14.98 3.64
C GLU A 104 -6.44 -13.46 3.63
N ARG A 105 -6.52 -12.86 2.42
CA ARG A 105 -6.44 -11.41 2.28
C ARG A 105 -7.56 -10.71 3.05
N GLY A 106 -8.81 -11.19 2.92
CA GLY A 106 -9.96 -10.65 3.64
C GLY A 106 -9.83 -10.82 5.16
N TYR A 107 -9.38 -12.01 5.59
CA TYR A 107 -9.13 -12.27 7.01
C TYR A 107 -8.11 -11.28 7.60
N LEU A 108 -7.00 -11.08 6.90
CA LEU A 108 -5.94 -10.17 7.33
C LEU A 108 -6.40 -8.69 7.33
N MET A 109 -7.17 -8.27 6.32
CA MET A 109 -7.75 -6.94 6.27
C MET A 109 -8.63 -6.66 7.48
N ALA A 110 -9.44 -7.62 7.91
CA ALA A 110 -10.29 -7.50 9.09
C ALA A 110 -9.47 -7.37 10.38
N LEU A 111 -8.41 -8.17 10.54
CA LEU A 111 -7.50 -8.02 11.68
C LEU A 111 -6.85 -6.63 11.73
N GLY A 112 -6.53 -6.04 10.58
CA GLY A 112 -5.97 -4.69 10.49
C GLY A 112 -7.02 -3.58 10.65
N TRP A 113 -8.31 -3.85 10.40
CA TRP A 113 -9.42 -2.92 10.55
C TRP A 113 -9.83 -2.74 12.01
N LEU A 114 -9.99 -3.83 12.73
CA LEU A 114 -10.44 -3.88 14.12
C LEU A 114 -9.45 -3.16 15.06
N ASP A 115 -9.92 -2.77 16.24
CA ASP A 115 -9.05 -2.24 17.29
C ASP A 115 -8.15 -3.33 17.88
N TRP A 116 -6.92 -2.93 18.25
CA TRP A 116 -5.92 -3.85 18.79
C TRP A 116 -6.41 -4.65 19.99
N GLU A 117 -7.04 -3.98 20.93
CA GLU A 117 -7.54 -4.56 22.18
C GLU A 117 -8.51 -5.72 21.93
N ARG A 118 -9.26 -5.64 20.84
CA ARG A 118 -10.22 -6.67 20.44
C ARG A 118 -9.56 -7.91 19.85
N VAL A 119 -8.52 -7.70 19.04
CA VAL A 119 -7.86 -8.80 18.32
C VAL A 119 -6.65 -9.38 19.07
N ALA A 120 -6.06 -8.66 20.01
CA ALA A 120 -4.83 -9.04 20.69
C ALA A 120 -4.84 -10.46 21.30
N PRO A 121 -5.90 -10.91 22.02
CA PRO A 121 -5.91 -12.25 22.61
C PRO A 121 -5.90 -13.36 21.54
N TRP A 122 -6.41 -13.09 20.34
CA TRP A 122 -6.40 -14.03 19.22
C TRP A 122 -5.06 -14.01 18.50
N ILE A 123 -4.46 -12.82 18.35
CA ILE A 123 -3.14 -12.66 17.76
C ILE A 123 -2.10 -13.42 18.59
N GLU A 124 -2.14 -13.35 19.92
CA GLU A 124 -1.27 -14.13 20.80
C GLU A 124 -1.39 -15.63 20.54
N ARG A 125 -2.61 -16.15 20.41
CA ARG A 125 -2.86 -17.56 20.05
C ARG A 125 -2.36 -17.90 18.66
N MET A 126 -2.55 -17.00 17.68
CA MET A 126 -2.03 -17.18 16.32
C MET A 126 -0.51 -17.25 16.30
N LEU A 127 0.19 -16.39 17.03
CA LEU A 127 1.65 -16.41 17.13
C LEU A 127 2.18 -17.73 17.73
N ALA A 128 1.43 -18.36 18.64
CA ALA A 128 1.76 -19.65 19.25
C ALA A 128 1.21 -20.87 18.48
N SER A 129 0.55 -20.65 17.34
CA SER A 129 -0.08 -21.74 16.57
C SER A 129 0.97 -22.71 15.99
N PRO A 130 0.69 -24.05 15.98
CA PRO A 130 1.52 -25.00 15.26
C PRO A 130 1.48 -24.79 13.74
N GLU A 131 0.45 -24.13 13.21
CA GLU A 131 0.26 -23.89 11.79
C GLU A 131 0.98 -22.62 11.30
N PRO A 132 1.84 -22.69 10.28
CA PRO A 132 2.54 -21.53 9.73
C PRO A 132 1.62 -20.40 9.25
N LEU A 133 0.45 -20.76 8.70
CA LEU A 133 -0.57 -19.79 8.25
C LEU A 133 -0.94 -18.82 9.38
N PHE A 134 -1.33 -19.35 10.56
CA PHE A 134 -1.76 -18.49 11.66
C PHE A 134 -0.61 -17.73 12.30
N ARG A 135 0.60 -18.32 12.42
CA ARG A 135 1.76 -17.55 12.88
C ARG A 135 2.03 -16.36 11.96
N ARG A 136 1.93 -16.57 10.64
CA ARG A 136 2.10 -15.50 9.63
C ARG A 136 1.01 -14.44 9.73
N LEU A 137 -0.27 -14.82 9.91
CA LEU A 137 -1.38 -13.89 10.12
C LEU A 137 -1.20 -13.07 11.41
N GLY A 138 -0.80 -13.71 12.51
CA GLY A 138 -0.52 -13.02 13.76
C GLY A 138 0.61 -11.98 13.63
N LEU A 139 1.72 -12.35 12.99
CA LEU A 139 2.82 -11.41 12.70
C LEU A 139 2.37 -10.26 11.79
N ALA A 140 1.52 -10.55 10.81
CA ALA A 140 0.99 -9.53 9.91
C ALA A 140 0.12 -8.53 10.66
N ALA A 141 -0.76 -8.99 11.54
CA ALA A 141 -1.59 -8.14 12.38
C ALA A 141 -0.72 -7.27 13.31
N CYS A 142 0.31 -7.84 13.97
CA CYS A 142 1.28 -7.06 14.77
C CYS A 142 1.90 -5.93 13.94
N GLY A 143 2.36 -6.23 12.72
CA GLY A 143 2.92 -5.23 11.82
C GLY A 143 1.92 -4.15 11.41
N MET A 144 0.67 -4.51 11.09
CA MET A 144 -0.39 -3.57 10.71
C MET A 144 -0.77 -2.61 11.84
N HIS A 145 -0.80 -3.11 13.07
CA HIS A 145 -1.08 -2.31 14.26
C HIS A 145 0.14 -1.57 14.82
N ARG A 146 1.35 -1.86 14.30
CA ARG A 146 2.62 -1.38 14.89
C ARG A 146 2.77 -1.81 16.35
N HIS A 147 2.24 -2.97 16.67
CA HIS A 147 2.37 -3.59 18.00
C HIS A 147 3.49 -4.62 18.00
N ASP A 148 4.42 -4.48 18.95
CA ASP A 148 5.58 -5.36 19.03
C ASP A 148 5.21 -6.71 19.69
N PRO A 149 5.35 -7.85 18.98
CA PRO A 149 5.10 -9.16 19.58
C PRO A 149 6.25 -9.65 20.52
N GLY A 150 7.22 -8.80 20.80
CA GLY A 150 8.31 -9.12 21.70
C GLY A 150 9.19 -10.29 21.22
N PRO A 151 9.51 -11.27 22.11
CA PRO A 151 10.37 -12.41 21.77
C PRO A 151 9.83 -13.30 20.64
N ALA A 152 8.49 -13.33 20.43
CA ALA A 152 7.88 -14.12 19.36
C ALA A 152 8.40 -13.72 17.97
N LEU A 153 8.80 -12.45 17.77
CA LEU A 153 9.35 -11.99 16.50
C LEU A 153 10.72 -12.60 16.21
N LEU A 154 11.58 -12.74 17.21
CA LEU A 154 12.87 -13.42 17.05
C LEU A 154 12.68 -14.91 16.76
N VAL A 155 11.76 -15.57 17.46
CA VAL A 155 11.43 -16.99 17.21
C VAL A 155 10.93 -17.17 15.78
N ALA A 156 10.07 -16.28 15.28
CA ALA A 156 9.52 -16.34 13.95
C ALA A 156 10.55 -16.07 12.83
N LEU A 157 11.61 -15.32 13.09
CA LEU A 157 12.75 -15.22 12.17
C LEU A 157 13.47 -16.55 11.98
N GLY A 158 13.48 -17.44 12.98
CA GLY A 158 14.02 -18.80 12.89
C GLY A 158 12.99 -19.87 12.54
N ASP A 159 11.80 -19.54 12.09
CA ASP A 159 10.73 -20.50 11.77
C ASP A 159 11.13 -21.45 10.63
N ALA A 160 10.62 -22.67 10.65
CA ALA A 160 10.85 -23.64 9.59
C ALA A 160 10.18 -23.24 8.25
N ALA A 161 9.10 -22.43 8.31
CA ALA A 161 8.36 -22.02 7.13
C ALA A 161 8.88 -20.67 6.58
N PRO A 162 9.39 -20.61 5.33
CA PRO A 162 9.90 -19.38 4.73
C PRO A 162 8.86 -18.24 4.68
N SER A 163 7.58 -18.55 4.55
CA SER A 163 6.51 -17.55 4.58
C SER A 163 6.36 -16.85 5.94
N VAL A 164 6.64 -17.55 7.03
CA VAL A 164 6.67 -16.98 8.39
C VAL A 164 7.92 -16.12 8.57
N GLN A 165 9.10 -16.60 8.13
CA GLN A 165 10.35 -15.84 8.16
C GLN A 165 10.23 -14.53 7.38
N ALA A 166 9.68 -14.59 6.16
CA ALA A 166 9.43 -13.41 5.32
C ALA A 166 8.53 -12.39 6.03
N ARG A 167 7.43 -12.86 6.64
CA ARG A 167 6.51 -11.97 7.38
C ARG A 167 7.18 -11.41 8.64
N ALA A 168 7.95 -12.22 9.36
CA ALA A 168 8.70 -11.78 10.53
C ALA A 168 9.73 -10.69 10.16
N ALA A 169 10.50 -10.87 9.10
CA ALA A 169 11.44 -9.88 8.61
C ALA A 169 10.74 -8.57 8.24
N ARG A 170 9.61 -8.65 7.52
CA ARG A 170 8.78 -7.48 7.21
C ARG A 170 8.28 -6.78 8.47
N THR A 171 7.71 -7.52 9.43
CA THR A 171 7.21 -6.96 10.69
C THR A 171 8.33 -6.30 11.48
N ALA A 172 9.52 -6.91 11.56
CA ALA A 172 10.69 -6.34 12.20
C ALA A 172 11.11 -5.01 11.54
N GLY A 173 11.04 -4.92 10.22
CA GLY A 173 11.29 -3.68 9.46
C GLY A 173 10.22 -2.62 9.71
N GLU A 174 8.93 -2.99 9.72
CA GLU A 174 7.80 -2.11 10.02
C GLU A 174 7.88 -1.53 11.44
N LEU A 175 8.32 -2.34 12.41
CA LEU A 175 8.54 -1.95 13.80
C LEU A 175 9.93 -1.35 14.06
N ARG A 176 10.84 -1.42 13.09
CA ARG A 176 12.23 -0.97 13.17
C ARG A 176 13.01 -1.57 14.35
N ARG A 177 12.84 -2.87 14.59
CA ARG A 177 13.49 -3.67 15.63
C ARG A 177 14.98 -3.86 15.30
N ARG A 178 15.80 -2.83 15.57
CA ARG A 178 17.25 -2.81 15.31
C ARG A 178 18.02 -3.87 16.08
N ASP A 179 17.53 -4.26 17.24
CA ASP A 179 18.07 -5.35 18.04
C ASP A 179 18.03 -6.70 17.31
N LEU A 180 17.12 -6.88 16.36
CA LEU A 180 16.98 -8.10 15.55
C LEU A 180 17.82 -8.08 14.26
N LEU A 181 18.58 -7.02 13.97
CA LEU A 181 19.42 -6.94 12.76
C LEU A 181 20.33 -8.15 12.56
N PRO A 182 21.00 -8.72 13.58
CA PRO A 182 21.82 -9.92 13.38
C PRO A 182 21.03 -11.12 12.84
N ALA A 183 19.82 -11.36 13.38
CA ALA A 183 18.95 -12.44 12.94
C ALA A 183 18.39 -12.19 11.53
N ILE A 184 17.99 -10.94 11.22
CA ILE A 184 17.45 -10.58 9.89
C ILE A 184 18.54 -10.70 8.82
N ARG A 185 19.79 -10.32 9.11
CA ARG A 185 20.92 -10.42 8.17
C ARG A 185 21.20 -11.84 7.71
N ALA A 186 20.91 -12.85 8.54
CA ALA A 186 21.04 -14.25 8.15
C ALA A 186 20.15 -14.64 6.95
N HIS A 187 19.09 -13.88 6.67
CA HIS A 187 18.14 -14.13 5.59
C HIS A 187 18.39 -13.30 4.32
N ARG A 188 19.45 -12.48 4.25
CA ARG A 188 19.71 -11.59 3.09
C ARG A 188 19.83 -12.31 1.76
N GLN A 189 20.40 -13.52 1.76
CA GLN A 189 20.63 -14.36 0.59
C GLN A 189 19.78 -15.63 0.64
N HIS A 190 18.61 -15.56 1.26
CA HIS A 190 17.72 -16.71 1.39
C HIS A 190 17.23 -17.16 0.00
N GLU A 191 17.15 -18.48 -0.22
CA GLU A 191 16.69 -19.08 -1.49
C GLU A 191 15.25 -18.70 -1.85
N ASN A 192 14.39 -18.54 -0.82
CA ASN A 192 13.05 -18.00 -1.02
C ASN A 192 13.14 -16.47 -1.24
N ALA A 193 12.72 -16.04 -2.43
CA ALA A 193 12.82 -14.64 -2.86
C ALA A 193 12.10 -13.67 -1.92
N ALA A 194 10.92 -14.03 -1.39
CA ALA A 194 10.17 -13.18 -0.47
C ALA A 194 10.92 -12.99 0.85
N THR A 195 11.51 -14.04 1.40
CA THR A 195 12.32 -13.97 2.63
C THR A 195 13.54 -13.09 2.41
N GLY A 196 14.28 -13.29 1.31
CA GLY A 196 15.43 -12.47 0.95
C GLY A 196 15.06 -10.99 0.72
N PHE A 197 13.95 -10.74 0.02
CA PHE A 197 13.46 -9.38 -0.18
C PHE A 197 13.13 -8.68 1.14
N TRP A 198 12.27 -9.28 1.97
CA TRP A 198 11.83 -8.64 3.21
C TRP A 198 12.95 -8.47 4.23
N ALA A 199 13.94 -9.36 4.23
CA ALA A 199 15.14 -9.18 5.05
C ALA A 199 15.94 -7.95 4.61
N ASN A 200 16.26 -7.82 3.32
CA ASN A 200 17.00 -6.65 2.83
C ASN A 200 16.18 -5.36 2.95
N TRP A 201 14.87 -5.41 2.71
CA TRP A 201 13.97 -4.27 2.91
C TRP A 201 13.99 -3.78 4.39
N ALA A 202 13.87 -4.70 5.34
CA ALA A 202 13.91 -4.38 6.77
C ALA A 202 15.26 -3.77 7.18
N ILE A 203 16.36 -4.34 6.73
CA ILE A 203 17.72 -3.86 7.00
C ILE A 203 17.91 -2.44 6.46
N ALA A 204 17.48 -2.19 5.20
CA ALA A 204 17.55 -0.86 4.59
C ALA A 204 16.67 0.16 5.32
N GLN A 205 15.44 -0.21 5.72
CA GLN A 205 14.56 0.66 6.51
C GLN A 205 15.17 1.03 7.89
N MET A 206 16.07 0.22 8.41
CA MET A 206 16.83 0.51 9.63
C MET A 206 18.12 1.30 9.36
N GLY A 207 18.38 1.70 8.11
CA GLY A 207 19.48 2.59 7.72
C GLY A 207 20.79 1.89 7.35
N ASP A 208 20.81 0.57 7.21
CA ASP A 208 21.99 -0.17 6.75
C ASP A 208 22.05 -0.21 5.22
N GLN A 209 22.92 0.61 4.67
CA GLN A 209 23.08 0.77 3.21
C GLN A 209 23.60 -0.48 2.50
N GLN A 210 24.19 -1.45 3.21
CA GLN A 210 24.63 -2.71 2.60
C GLN A 210 23.46 -3.54 2.03
N ALA A 211 22.24 -3.26 2.44
CA ALA A 211 21.04 -3.92 1.91
C ALA A 211 20.53 -3.31 0.60
N LEU A 212 21.03 -2.15 0.17
CA LEU A 212 20.54 -1.47 -1.03
C LEU A 212 20.91 -2.23 -2.30
N GLU A 213 22.13 -2.78 -2.39
CA GLU A 213 22.56 -3.51 -3.59
C GLU A 213 21.71 -4.77 -3.86
N PRO A 214 21.41 -5.66 -2.88
CA PRO A 214 20.47 -6.75 -3.10
C PRO A 214 19.07 -6.30 -3.52
N LEU A 215 18.58 -5.14 -3.03
CA LEU A 215 17.26 -4.61 -3.39
C LEU A 215 17.19 -4.14 -4.84
N ARG A 216 18.31 -3.74 -5.46
CA ARG A 216 18.33 -3.36 -6.88
C ARG A 216 17.81 -4.45 -7.78
N SER A 217 18.21 -5.70 -7.55
CA SER A 217 17.75 -6.83 -8.37
C SER A 217 16.22 -7.03 -8.32
N PHE A 218 15.56 -6.61 -7.23
CA PHE A 218 14.10 -6.61 -7.13
C PHE A 218 13.45 -5.41 -7.80
N ALA A 219 14.11 -4.25 -7.78
CA ALA A 219 13.64 -3.07 -8.50
C ALA A 219 13.76 -3.22 -10.03
N GLU A 220 14.75 -3.97 -10.51
CA GLU A 220 15.02 -4.24 -11.93
C GLU A 220 14.13 -5.33 -12.52
N ARG A 221 13.38 -6.07 -11.71
CA ARG A 221 12.51 -7.16 -12.17
C ARG A 221 11.06 -6.81 -11.96
N PRO A 222 10.19 -6.91 -13.00
CA PRO A 222 8.76 -6.78 -12.82
C PRO A 222 8.24 -7.76 -11.76
N GLY A 223 7.34 -7.29 -10.88
CA GLY A 223 6.73 -8.13 -9.87
C GLY A 223 6.29 -7.35 -8.62
N GLU A 224 5.74 -8.07 -7.66
CA GLU A 224 5.13 -7.53 -6.44
C GLU A 224 6.07 -6.69 -5.55
N PHE A 225 7.39 -6.92 -5.66
CA PHE A 225 8.40 -6.23 -4.86
C PHE A 225 8.98 -4.98 -5.53
N GLN A 226 8.81 -4.81 -6.84
CA GLN A 226 9.48 -3.80 -7.64
C GLN A 226 9.30 -2.38 -7.09
N TYR A 227 8.05 -1.92 -6.99
CA TYR A 227 7.77 -0.57 -6.49
C TYR A 227 8.22 -0.36 -5.03
N ARG A 228 8.10 -1.40 -4.18
CA ARG A 228 8.57 -1.33 -2.79
C ARG A 228 10.08 -1.23 -2.69
N ALA A 229 10.80 -1.95 -3.56
CA ALA A 229 12.26 -1.85 -3.66
C ALA A 229 12.67 -0.43 -4.08
N LEU A 230 12.02 0.14 -5.11
CA LEU A 230 12.26 1.50 -5.57
C LEU A 230 12.08 2.54 -4.47
N CYS A 231 10.95 2.50 -3.75
CA CYS A 231 10.68 3.45 -2.66
C CYS A 231 11.80 3.45 -1.62
N VAL A 232 12.30 2.28 -1.23
CA VAL A 232 13.39 2.18 -0.25
C VAL A 232 14.72 2.60 -0.85
N LEU A 233 15.05 2.11 -2.04
CA LEU A 233 16.31 2.47 -2.72
C LEU A 233 16.44 3.97 -2.87
N LEU A 234 15.40 4.62 -3.44
CA LEU A 234 15.43 6.05 -3.71
C LEU A 234 15.27 6.90 -2.45
N ALA A 235 14.71 6.34 -1.36
CA ALA A 235 14.74 7.01 -0.06
C ALA A 235 16.14 7.04 0.57
N TRP A 236 16.93 5.98 0.41
CA TRP A 236 18.20 5.81 1.14
C TRP A 236 19.44 6.00 0.29
N GLN A 237 19.38 5.84 -1.03
CA GLN A 237 20.52 5.98 -1.93
C GLN A 237 20.81 7.46 -2.23
N GLU A 238 22.10 7.77 -2.42
CA GLU A 238 22.55 9.10 -2.85
C GLU A 238 22.06 9.43 -4.27
N ARG A 239 21.95 10.72 -4.54
CA ARG A 239 21.39 11.27 -5.79
C ARG A 239 22.14 10.78 -7.05
N GLU A 240 23.45 10.96 -7.08
CA GLU A 240 24.25 10.70 -8.30
C GLU A 240 24.20 9.22 -8.75
N PRO A 241 24.40 8.23 -7.85
CA PRO A 241 24.23 6.83 -8.22
C PRO A 241 22.82 6.51 -8.70
N SER A 242 21.78 7.15 -8.11
CA SER A 242 20.39 6.94 -8.50
C SER A 242 20.12 7.43 -9.92
N ILE A 243 20.57 8.64 -10.27
CA ILE A 243 20.40 9.19 -11.63
C ILE A 243 21.12 8.31 -12.67
N ALA A 244 22.36 7.90 -12.40
CA ALA A 244 23.14 7.08 -13.31
C ALA A 244 22.44 5.72 -13.57
N TRP A 245 21.83 5.15 -12.54
CA TRP A 245 21.10 3.90 -12.63
C TRP A 245 19.78 4.05 -13.42
N ILE A 246 18.95 5.05 -13.09
CA ILE A 246 17.65 5.27 -13.74
C ILE A 246 17.83 5.61 -15.22
N ARG A 247 18.90 6.33 -15.61
CA ARG A 247 19.19 6.64 -17.02
C ARG A 247 19.27 5.41 -17.92
N GLN A 248 19.65 4.25 -17.39
CA GLN A 248 19.70 3.00 -18.16
C GLN A 248 18.28 2.51 -18.50
N TRP A 249 17.34 2.67 -17.58
CA TRP A 249 15.96 2.20 -17.76
C TRP A 249 15.16 3.06 -18.73
N VAL A 250 15.28 4.37 -18.64
CA VAL A 250 14.50 5.27 -19.50
C VAL A 250 14.86 5.16 -20.98
N GLN A 251 16.00 4.53 -21.31
CA GLN A 251 16.42 4.27 -22.70
C GLN A 251 15.75 3.00 -23.28
N ASP A 252 15.40 2.01 -22.46
CA ASP A 252 14.71 0.81 -22.93
C ASP A 252 13.18 1.02 -22.82
N PRO A 253 12.43 0.90 -23.94
CA PRO A 253 10.98 1.04 -23.89
C PRO A 253 10.29 0.08 -22.92
N ARG A 254 10.86 -1.11 -22.68
CA ARG A 254 10.29 -2.12 -21.76
C ARG A 254 10.34 -1.65 -20.30
N ASP A 255 11.37 -0.88 -19.96
CA ASP A 255 11.64 -0.42 -18.60
C ASP A 255 11.31 1.08 -18.41
N ARG A 256 10.87 1.76 -19.48
CA ARG A 256 10.62 3.21 -19.45
C ARG A 256 9.61 3.60 -18.40
N ARG A 257 8.51 2.86 -18.27
CA ARG A 257 7.50 3.14 -17.26
C ARG A 257 8.08 3.17 -15.84
N ILE A 258 8.81 2.11 -15.46
CA ILE A 258 9.43 2.06 -14.14
C ILE A 258 10.51 3.12 -13.97
N GLY A 259 11.20 3.50 -15.06
CA GLY A 259 12.13 4.63 -15.10
C GLY A 259 11.45 5.96 -14.79
N ILE A 260 10.26 6.21 -15.36
CA ILE A 260 9.46 7.42 -15.08
C ILE A 260 9.03 7.46 -13.60
N GLU A 261 8.50 6.35 -13.08
CA GLU A 261 8.15 6.24 -11.65
C GLU A 261 9.37 6.49 -10.75
N ALA A 262 10.52 5.93 -11.12
CA ALA A 262 11.78 6.12 -10.39
C ALA A 262 12.25 7.58 -10.42
N LEU A 263 12.09 8.30 -11.54
CA LEU A 263 12.42 9.74 -11.62
C LEU A 263 11.52 10.59 -10.72
N GLY A 264 10.23 10.30 -10.69
CA GLY A 264 9.29 10.93 -9.74
C GLY A 264 9.71 10.71 -8.29
N LEU A 265 10.03 9.46 -7.92
CA LEU A 265 10.49 9.10 -6.57
C LEU A 265 11.87 9.69 -6.23
N LEU A 266 12.75 9.85 -7.22
CA LEU A 266 14.03 10.54 -7.04
C LEU A 266 13.84 12.02 -6.66
N GLY A 267 12.87 12.67 -7.28
CA GLY A 267 12.49 14.04 -6.94
C GLY A 267 13.44 15.12 -7.45
N ASP A 268 14.32 14.84 -8.42
CA ASP A 268 15.25 15.86 -8.95
C ASP A 268 14.62 16.65 -10.10
N PRO A 269 14.53 17.99 -10.00
CA PRO A 269 13.93 18.85 -11.03
C PRO A 269 14.67 18.80 -12.37
N VAL A 270 15.91 18.32 -12.42
CA VAL A 270 16.66 18.11 -13.68
C VAL A 270 15.93 17.16 -14.64
N CYS A 271 15.06 16.28 -14.09
CA CYS A 271 14.32 15.30 -14.87
C CYS A 271 13.03 15.87 -15.48
N VAL A 272 12.54 17.01 -15.00
CA VAL A 272 11.23 17.58 -15.40
C VAL A 272 11.10 17.83 -16.89
N PRO A 273 12.08 18.43 -17.60
CA PRO A 273 11.94 18.64 -19.05
C PRO A 273 11.79 17.33 -19.84
N TRP A 274 12.45 16.26 -19.39
CA TRP A 274 12.31 14.95 -20.02
C TRP A 274 10.94 14.31 -19.68
N LEU A 275 10.44 14.43 -18.46
CA LEU A 275 9.10 13.95 -18.08
C LEU A 275 8.01 14.62 -18.92
N ILE A 276 8.11 15.93 -19.16
CA ILE A 276 7.18 16.68 -20.03
C ILE A 276 7.16 16.10 -21.45
N GLN A 277 8.34 15.75 -22.00
CA GLN A 277 8.41 15.10 -23.31
C GLN A 277 7.68 13.74 -23.32
N GLN A 278 7.76 12.97 -22.22
CA GLN A 278 7.05 11.66 -22.13
C GLN A 278 5.54 11.81 -22.07
N MET A 279 5.00 12.95 -21.68
CA MET A 279 3.56 13.22 -21.67
C MET A 279 2.93 13.24 -23.07
N SER A 280 3.71 13.34 -24.13
CA SER A 280 3.25 13.22 -25.51
C SER A 280 3.11 11.78 -26.00
N ASP A 281 3.59 10.80 -25.26
CA ASP A 281 3.52 9.36 -25.57
C ASP A 281 2.42 8.73 -24.71
N LEU A 282 1.25 8.42 -25.29
CA LEU A 282 0.03 8.05 -24.56
C LEU A 282 0.21 6.94 -23.52
N PRO A 283 0.95 5.83 -23.77
CA PRO A 283 1.21 4.80 -22.77
C PRO A 283 1.93 5.29 -21.52
N TYR A 284 2.65 6.41 -21.60
CA TYR A 284 3.44 6.96 -20.50
C TYR A 284 2.93 8.32 -20.00
N ALA A 285 1.98 8.93 -20.72
CA ALA A 285 1.55 10.30 -20.46
C ALA A 285 1.12 10.50 -19.00
N ARG A 286 0.21 9.67 -18.51
CA ARG A 286 -0.35 9.81 -17.16
C ARG A 286 0.66 9.55 -16.06
N VAL A 287 1.48 8.50 -16.18
CA VAL A 287 2.54 8.22 -15.19
C VAL A 287 3.64 9.30 -15.21
N ALA A 288 3.91 9.93 -16.36
CA ALA A 288 4.81 11.08 -16.44
C ALA A 288 4.21 12.32 -15.76
N GLY A 289 2.90 12.53 -15.91
CA GLY A 289 2.14 13.56 -15.16
C GLY A 289 2.19 13.32 -13.65
N GLU A 290 1.99 12.07 -13.21
CA GLU A 290 2.12 11.69 -11.79
C GLU A 290 3.54 11.97 -11.24
N ALA A 291 4.58 11.59 -12.01
CA ALA A 291 5.98 11.85 -11.65
C ALA A 291 6.30 13.35 -11.57
N PHE A 292 5.79 14.15 -12.53
CA PHE A 292 5.88 15.60 -12.50
C PHE A 292 5.22 16.19 -11.25
N SER A 293 3.99 15.79 -10.95
CA SER A 293 3.25 16.24 -9.76
C SER A 293 3.97 15.84 -8.47
N LEU A 294 4.58 14.65 -8.41
CA LEU A 294 5.35 14.19 -7.25
C LEU A 294 6.58 15.08 -6.98
N ILE A 295 7.25 15.57 -8.03
CA ILE A 295 8.39 16.48 -7.90
C ILE A 295 7.92 17.89 -7.54
N THR A 296 6.97 18.42 -8.31
CA THR A 296 6.63 19.84 -8.32
C THR A 296 5.54 20.24 -7.35
N GLY A 297 4.69 19.29 -6.94
CA GLY A 297 3.48 19.57 -6.16
C GLY A 297 2.35 20.17 -6.99
N ALA A 298 2.51 20.30 -8.31
CA ALA A 298 1.44 20.79 -9.19
C ALA A 298 0.33 19.73 -9.27
N ASP A 299 -0.87 20.11 -8.87
CA ASP A 299 -2.08 19.34 -9.10
C ASP A 299 -2.59 19.67 -10.51
N LEU A 300 -2.54 18.69 -11.41
CA LEU A 300 -2.84 18.93 -12.83
C LEU A 300 -4.29 19.31 -13.05
N ALA A 301 -5.23 18.69 -12.35
CA ALA A 301 -6.65 18.96 -12.46
C ALA A 301 -6.99 20.34 -11.85
N LEU A 302 -6.48 20.63 -10.65
CA LEU A 302 -6.74 21.89 -9.95
C LEU A 302 -6.17 23.11 -10.70
N LEU A 303 -5.06 22.92 -11.44
CA LEU A 303 -4.37 23.98 -12.19
C LEU A 303 -4.77 24.04 -13.66
N ASP A 304 -5.78 23.29 -14.08
CA ASP A 304 -6.23 23.19 -15.48
C ASP A 304 -5.06 22.81 -16.45
N LEU A 305 -4.17 21.91 -16.02
CA LEU A 305 -3.02 21.45 -16.80
C LEU A 305 -3.28 20.13 -17.51
N GLU A 306 -4.52 19.73 -17.63
CA GLU A 306 -4.95 18.48 -18.30
C GLU A 306 -5.58 18.75 -19.66
N LEU A 307 -5.60 17.71 -20.50
CA LEU A 307 -6.22 17.77 -21.82
C LEU A 307 -7.72 18.03 -21.71
N GLN A 308 -8.23 18.95 -22.54
CA GLN A 308 -9.66 19.29 -22.63
C GLN A 308 -10.52 18.15 -23.21
N ALA A 309 -9.91 17.28 -24.00
CA ALA A 309 -10.57 16.10 -24.57
C ALA A 309 -9.70 14.86 -24.31
N LEU A 310 -10.35 13.78 -23.88
CA LEU A 310 -9.65 12.52 -23.65
C LEU A 310 -9.10 11.97 -24.96
N PRO A 311 -7.87 11.48 -25.00
CA PRO A 311 -7.33 10.82 -26.17
C PRO A 311 -8.02 9.47 -26.42
N ASP A 312 -8.02 9.05 -27.68
CA ASP A 312 -8.46 7.70 -28.07
C ASP A 312 -7.37 6.69 -27.70
N PHE A 313 -7.36 6.30 -26.42
CA PHE A 313 -6.39 5.37 -25.85
C PHE A 313 -7.06 4.54 -24.77
N GLU A 314 -7.08 3.24 -24.99
CA GLU A 314 -7.57 2.25 -24.04
C GLU A 314 -6.39 1.44 -23.47
N ALA A 315 -6.30 1.38 -22.15
CA ALA A 315 -5.43 0.49 -21.42
C ALA A 315 -6.29 -0.33 -20.45
N GLY A 316 -6.00 -1.61 -20.34
CA GLY A 316 -6.78 -2.52 -19.48
C GLY A 316 -7.61 -3.52 -20.29
N PRO A 317 -8.50 -4.27 -19.61
CA PRO A 317 -9.28 -5.31 -20.24
C PRO A 317 -10.17 -4.76 -21.34
N ASN A 318 -10.29 -5.49 -22.44
CA ASN A 318 -11.17 -5.16 -23.57
C ASN A 318 -12.21 -6.26 -23.81
N ASP A 319 -13.18 -6.00 -24.69
CA ASP A 319 -14.27 -6.93 -25.00
C ASP A 319 -13.85 -8.13 -25.87
N ASN A 320 -12.57 -8.25 -26.22
CA ASN A 320 -12.07 -9.37 -27.02
C ASN A 320 -11.83 -10.61 -26.14
N PRO A 321 -12.66 -11.66 -26.22
CA PRO A 321 -12.52 -12.85 -25.38
C PRO A 321 -11.26 -13.69 -25.71
N ALA A 322 -10.57 -13.40 -26.79
CA ALA A 322 -9.31 -14.04 -27.18
C ALA A 322 -8.07 -13.30 -26.65
N ASP A 323 -8.25 -12.11 -26.04
CA ASP A 323 -7.17 -11.39 -25.42
C ASP A 323 -6.93 -11.94 -23.99
N PRO A 324 -5.76 -12.52 -23.71
CA PRO A 324 -5.45 -13.03 -22.37
C PRO A 324 -5.09 -11.93 -21.38
N ASP A 325 -4.87 -10.68 -21.82
CA ASP A 325 -4.55 -9.57 -20.94
C ASP A 325 -5.81 -9.01 -20.28
N VAL A 326 -5.96 -9.34 -19.00
CA VAL A 326 -7.06 -8.86 -18.14
C VAL A 326 -6.54 -7.86 -17.08
N ALA A 327 -5.32 -7.38 -17.24
CA ALA A 327 -4.73 -6.42 -16.30
C ALA A 327 -5.49 -5.09 -16.35
N MET A 328 -5.87 -4.59 -15.19
CA MET A 328 -6.48 -3.26 -15.07
C MET A 328 -5.45 -2.18 -15.40
N ASP A 329 -5.92 -1.09 -15.97
CA ASP A 329 -5.09 0.09 -16.24
C ASP A 329 -4.48 0.61 -14.93
N PRO A 330 -3.15 0.56 -14.77
CA PRO A 330 -2.50 1.03 -13.54
C PRO A 330 -2.60 2.55 -13.32
N ASP A 331 -2.93 3.31 -14.37
CA ASP A 331 -3.05 4.76 -14.36
C ASP A 331 -4.51 5.23 -14.43
N GLU A 332 -5.44 4.31 -14.25
CA GLU A 332 -6.86 4.64 -14.22
C GLU A 332 -7.12 5.79 -13.24
N ASN A 333 -7.94 6.75 -13.66
CA ASN A 333 -8.29 7.96 -12.92
C ASN A 333 -7.13 8.95 -12.65
N LEU A 334 -5.95 8.76 -13.23
CA LEU A 334 -4.97 9.84 -13.32
C LEU A 334 -5.37 10.84 -14.41
N PRO A 335 -5.17 12.16 -14.20
CA PRO A 335 -5.44 13.17 -15.21
C PRO A 335 -4.54 12.96 -16.44
N TRP A 336 -5.09 13.24 -17.63
CA TRP A 336 -4.33 13.26 -18.87
C TRP A 336 -3.59 14.60 -18.98
N PRO A 337 -2.27 14.65 -18.85
CA PRO A 337 -1.52 15.91 -18.85
C PRO A 337 -1.54 16.57 -20.22
N ASP A 338 -1.67 17.89 -20.26
CA ASP A 338 -1.41 18.70 -21.48
C ASP A 338 0.07 19.12 -21.49
N PRO A 339 0.93 18.55 -22.37
CA PRO A 339 2.36 18.84 -22.36
C PRO A 339 2.68 20.33 -22.61
N GLN A 340 1.84 21.05 -23.38
CA GLN A 340 2.09 22.45 -23.70
C GLN A 340 1.76 23.37 -22.53
N LEU A 341 0.65 23.09 -21.84
CA LEU A 341 0.29 23.84 -20.63
C LEU A 341 1.27 23.58 -19.51
N ILE A 342 1.72 22.33 -19.34
CA ILE A 342 2.70 21.95 -18.32
C ILE A 342 4.07 22.55 -18.63
N GLU A 343 4.51 22.56 -19.89
CA GLU A 343 5.76 23.23 -20.30
C GLU A 343 5.70 24.72 -19.97
N SER A 344 4.59 25.39 -20.28
CA SER A 344 4.40 26.81 -19.96
C SER A 344 4.42 27.06 -18.45
N TRP A 345 3.76 26.19 -17.68
CA TRP A 345 3.79 26.24 -16.23
C TRP A 345 5.20 26.05 -15.68
N TRP A 346 5.93 25.06 -16.23
CA TRP A 346 7.30 24.78 -15.80
C TRP A 346 8.25 25.96 -16.08
N GLN A 347 8.15 26.57 -17.25
CA GLN A 347 8.95 27.76 -17.60
C GLN A 347 8.70 28.91 -16.60
N ALA A 348 7.47 29.12 -16.17
CA ALA A 348 7.11 30.14 -15.21
C ALA A 348 7.55 29.81 -13.76
N ASN A 349 7.67 28.53 -13.40
CA ASN A 349 7.87 28.10 -12.02
C ASN A 349 9.24 27.42 -11.75
N SER A 350 10.01 27.09 -12.79
CA SER A 350 11.28 26.35 -12.66
C SER A 350 12.30 27.04 -11.74
N GLY A 351 12.25 28.37 -11.63
CA GLY A 351 13.10 29.14 -10.72
C GLY A 351 12.91 28.81 -9.23
N ASN A 352 11.83 28.16 -8.86
CA ASN A 352 11.55 27.72 -7.48
C ASN A 352 12.27 26.39 -7.15
N PHE A 353 12.85 25.72 -8.13
CA PHE A 353 13.45 24.41 -8.00
C PHE A 353 14.94 24.44 -8.28
N GLN A 354 15.73 24.11 -7.28
CA GLN A 354 17.18 24.05 -7.41
C GLN A 354 17.62 22.67 -7.92
N VAL A 355 18.29 22.62 -9.07
CA VAL A 355 18.91 21.41 -9.61
C VAL A 355 19.88 20.82 -8.59
N GLY A 356 19.82 19.51 -8.39
CA GLY A 356 20.64 18.82 -7.39
C GLY A 356 19.99 18.72 -6.00
N THR A 357 18.92 19.47 -5.77
CA THR A 357 18.05 19.30 -4.60
C THR A 357 16.90 18.37 -4.97
N ARG A 358 16.57 17.44 -4.07
CA ARG A 358 15.44 16.53 -4.26
C ARG A 358 14.18 17.13 -3.64
N TYR A 359 13.05 16.97 -4.32
CA TYR A 359 11.75 17.51 -3.92
C TYR A 359 10.72 16.42 -3.79
N MET A 360 9.74 16.64 -2.93
CA MET A 360 8.51 15.89 -2.82
C MET A 360 7.35 16.87 -2.67
N LEU A 361 6.39 16.82 -3.59
CA LEU A 361 5.23 17.72 -3.65
C LEU A 361 5.64 19.20 -3.54
N GLY A 362 6.65 19.62 -4.32
CA GLY A 362 7.13 21.00 -4.36
C GLY A 362 8.03 21.44 -3.20
N LEU A 363 8.21 20.61 -2.20
CA LEU A 363 9.04 20.91 -1.03
C LEU A 363 10.38 20.15 -1.09
N ALA A 364 11.48 20.83 -0.79
CA ALA A 364 12.78 20.17 -0.67
C ALA A 364 12.74 19.04 0.38
N HIS A 365 13.41 17.92 0.09
CA HIS A 365 13.40 16.75 0.98
C HIS A 365 13.82 17.12 2.40
N SER A 366 12.93 16.92 3.34
CA SER A 366 13.08 17.16 4.76
C SER A 366 12.07 16.32 5.53
N GLU A 367 12.17 16.25 6.85
CA GLU A 367 11.14 15.63 7.68
C GLU A 367 9.76 16.27 7.41
N HIS A 368 9.73 17.60 7.30
CA HIS A 368 8.51 18.36 7.03
C HIS A 368 7.89 17.99 5.68
N SER A 369 8.67 17.94 4.59
CA SER A 369 8.13 17.61 3.26
C SER A 369 7.51 16.22 3.21
N PHE A 370 8.14 15.22 3.82
CA PHE A 370 7.58 13.87 3.92
C PHE A 370 6.34 13.83 4.81
N GLN A 371 6.30 14.62 5.88
CA GLN A 371 5.09 14.72 6.71
C GLN A 371 3.93 15.36 5.94
N GLN A 372 4.18 16.41 5.15
CA GLN A 372 3.17 17.01 4.27
C GLN A 372 2.67 16.00 3.22
N ALA A 373 3.57 15.22 2.63
CA ALA A 373 3.19 14.18 1.69
C ALA A 373 2.37 13.04 2.33
N LEU A 374 2.59 12.72 3.61
CA LEU A 374 1.74 11.77 4.35
C LEU A 374 0.32 12.32 4.58
N VAL A 375 0.16 13.63 4.69
CA VAL A 375 -1.14 14.28 4.91
C VAL A 375 -1.88 14.51 3.60
N HIS A 376 -1.21 15.09 2.60
CA HIS A 376 -1.84 15.63 1.39
C HIS A 376 -1.57 14.83 0.11
N GLY A 377 -0.61 13.89 0.14
CA GLY A 377 -0.24 13.12 -1.03
C GLY A 377 -1.24 12.02 -1.38
N GLN A 378 -1.20 11.58 -2.63
CA GLN A 378 -1.88 10.39 -3.10
C GLN A 378 -1.24 9.12 -2.52
N GLN A 379 -1.93 7.98 -2.52
CA GLN A 379 -1.45 6.76 -1.83
C GLN A 379 -0.05 6.30 -2.27
N ARG A 380 0.29 6.37 -3.56
CA ARG A 380 1.65 6.05 -4.03
C ARG A 380 2.69 7.02 -3.45
N GLN A 381 2.38 8.31 -3.43
CA GLN A 381 3.24 9.35 -2.85
C GLN A 381 3.38 9.17 -1.33
N ARG A 382 2.31 8.81 -0.63
CA ARG A 382 2.30 8.53 0.81
C ARG A 382 3.14 7.31 1.17
N ILE A 383 3.12 6.26 0.33
CA ILE A 383 3.98 5.07 0.51
C ILE A 383 5.46 5.46 0.41
N ALA A 384 5.82 6.29 -0.59
CA ALA A 384 7.17 6.81 -0.75
C ALA A 384 7.58 7.72 0.42
N ALA A 385 6.67 8.60 0.85
CA ALA A 385 6.89 9.49 1.99
C ALA A 385 7.12 8.73 3.29
N ALA A 386 6.40 7.62 3.53
CA ALA A 386 6.62 6.76 4.70
C ALA A 386 8.03 6.14 4.71
N CYS A 387 8.60 5.81 3.55
CA CYS A 387 9.99 5.38 3.43
C CYS A 387 10.98 6.53 3.67
N GLY A 388 10.67 7.71 3.13
CA GLY A 388 11.53 8.91 3.23
C GLY A 388 11.64 9.45 4.66
N ILE A 389 10.51 9.59 5.35
CA ILE A 389 10.46 10.11 6.74
C ILE A 389 11.23 9.20 7.71
N ALA A 390 11.34 7.91 7.41
CA ALA A 390 12.09 6.95 8.22
C ALA A 390 13.57 7.32 8.40
N ARG A 391 14.16 8.10 7.48
CA ARG A 391 15.55 8.60 7.61
C ARG A 391 15.67 9.64 8.72
N TYR A 392 14.64 10.45 8.91
CA TYR A 392 14.63 11.56 9.88
C TYR A 392 14.17 11.11 11.25
N ARG A 393 13.42 10.00 11.32
CA ARG A 393 12.86 9.44 12.56
C ARG A 393 13.38 8.01 12.82
N PRO A 394 14.67 7.85 13.12
CA PRO A 394 15.32 6.54 13.17
C PRO A 394 14.77 5.59 14.25
N ASN A 395 14.13 6.11 15.29
CA ASN A 395 13.61 5.33 16.42
C ASN A 395 12.09 5.14 16.38
N GLU A 396 11.41 5.70 15.39
CA GLU A 396 9.96 5.53 15.25
C GLU A 396 9.66 4.35 14.33
N VAL A 397 8.50 3.71 14.54
CA VAL A 397 7.95 2.69 13.65
C VAL A 397 7.60 3.31 12.29
N LEU A 398 7.58 2.52 11.23
CA LEU A 398 7.16 3.01 9.92
C LEU A 398 5.69 3.43 9.94
N PHE A 399 5.39 4.57 9.30
CA PHE A 399 4.01 5.04 9.21
C PHE A 399 3.13 4.03 8.44
N PRO A 400 1.97 3.61 8.99
CA PRO A 400 1.13 2.57 8.42
C PRO A 400 0.16 3.12 7.38
N THR A 401 0.61 3.41 6.14
CA THR A 401 -0.23 3.98 5.07
C THR A 401 -1.43 3.13 4.66
N SER A 402 -1.46 1.84 5.04
CA SER A 402 -2.57 0.92 4.78
C SER A 402 -3.56 0.78 5.94
N ALA A 403 -3.29 1.40 7.09
CA ALA A 403 -4.22 1.42 8.21
C ALA A 403 -5.54 2.13 7.83
N PRO A 404 -6.64 1.89 8.55
CA PRO A 404 -7.85 2.68 8.38
C PRO A 404 -7.58 4.18 8.50
N ALA A 405 -8.26 4.99 7.68
CA ALA A 405 -7.98 6.43 7.59
C ALA A 405 -8.12 7.14 8.93
N TRP A 406 -9.11 6.77 9.75
CA TRP A 406 -9.28 7.32 11.09
C TRP A 406 -8.06 7.07 12.00
N ARG A 407 -7.42 5.89 11.89
CA ARG A 407 -6.17 5.58 12.64
C ARG A 407 -5.00 6.37 12.10
N GLN A 408 -4.89 6.53 10.79
CA GLN A 408 -3.85 7.34 10.17
C GLN A 408 -3.98 8.82 10.55
N LYS A 409 -5.20 9.39 10.50
CA LYS A 409 -5.48 10.77 10.90
C LYS A 409 -5.08 11.02 12.36
N ARG A 410 -5.38 10.08 13.27
CA ARG A 410 -4.95 10.14 14.67
C ARG A 410 -3.43 10.15 14.81
N LEU A 411 -2.71 9.30 14.07
CA LEU A 411 -1.24 9.25 14.09
C LEU A 411 -0.60 10.52 13.52
N LEU A 412 -1.26 11.20 12.61
CA LEU A 412 -0.82 12.48 12.04
C LEU A 412 -1.19 13.70 12.92
N GLY A 413 -1.86 13.49 14.05
CA GLY A 413 -2.33 14.57 14.90
C GLY A 413 -3.45 15.40 14.30
N MET A 414 -4.14 14.87 13.27
CA MET A 414 -5.31 15.49 12.67
C MET A 414 -6.53 15.26 13.58
N ALA A 415 -7.29 16.32 13.87
CA ALA A 415 -8.51 16.18 14.64
C ALA A 415 -9.47 15.20 13.96
N ALA A 416 -10.05 14.28 14.74
CA ALA A 416 -11.14 13.43 14.23
C ALA A 416 -12.32 14.32 13.85
N ALA A 417 -12.77 14.26 12.61
CA ALA A 417 -13.90 15.04 12.12
C ALA A 417 -15.22 14.66 12.83
N PHE A 418 -15.31 13.46 13.43
CA PHE A 418 -16.39 13.00 14.31
C PHE A 418 -15.83 11.93 15.25
N GLY A 419 -16.16 12.04 16.55
CA GLY A 419 -15.63 11.17 17.59
C GLY A 419 -16.03 9.70 17.39
N ARG A 420 -15.05 8.83 17.41
CA ARG A 420 -15.13 7.44 17.86
C ARG A 420 -14.36 7.31 19.16
#